data_fbc635077821fd3c224edb869c272588
#
_entry.id   fbc635077821fd3c224edb869c272588
#
_cell.length_a   1.000
_cell.length_b   1.000
_cell.length_c   1.000
_cell.angle_alpha   90.00
_cell.angle_beta   90.00
_cell.angle_gamma   90.00
#
_symmetry.space_group_name_H-M   'P 1'
#
loop_
_entity.id
_entity.type
_entity.pdbx_description
1 polymer ?
#
loop_
_entity_poly.entity_id
_entity_poly.type
_entity_poly.pdbx_seq_one_letter_code
_entity_poly.pdbx_strand_id
1 'polypeptide(L)'
;ILQIYYLDRLIKQHFITSNYRHTDFNDFPKNVQAALDNGMPLILQRRAEQTGHYFAHLIRNVLKPHAFMNMRKAQGLLSLTQKYQSSLIEKAARTVLENNLPVTPKLFKNMLEKIQQQNLQNNQPALSQHSLQFVRQADYFIH
;
A
#
# COMPACT_ATOMS: atom_id res chain seq x y z
N ILE A 1 -32.19 15.64 -6.85
CA ILE A 1 -32.34 14.18 -6.94
C ILE A 1 -31.96 13.76 -8.36
N LEU A 2 -31.01 12.86 -8.47
CA LEU A 2 -30.64 12.24 -9.74
C LEU A 2 -31.49 10.99 -9.96
N GLN A 3 -32.21 10.95 -11.06
CA GLN A 3 -33.05 9.82 -11.42
C GLN A 3 -32.43 9.05 -12.59
N ILE A 4 -32.29 7.75 -12.43
CA ILE A 4 -31.73 6.87 -13.46
C ILE A 4 -32.85 6.04 -14.07
N TYR A 5 -33.01 6.16 -15.40
CA TYR A 5 -34.01 5.43 -16.19
C TYR A 5 -33.36 4.41 -17.13
N TYR A 6 -34.02 3.30 -17.30
CA TYR A 6 -33.70 2.32 -18.33
C TYR A 6 -34.97 1.89 -19.04
N LEU A 7 -35.02 2.03 -20.36
CA LEU A 7 -36.21 1.77 -21.19
C LEU A 7 -37.48 2.41 -20.60
N ASP A 8 -37.41 3.71 -20.30
CA ASP A 8 -38.49 4.52 -19.71
C ASP A 8 -38.97 4.09 -18.31
N ARG A 9 -38.26 3.14 -17.68
CA ARG A 9 -38.52 2.77 -16.29
C ARG A 9 -37.51 3.42 -15.36
N LEU A 10 -38.01 4.04 -14.29
CA LEU A 10 -37.19 4.54 -13.21
C LEU A 10 -36.55 3.36 -12.46
N ILE A 11 -35.22 3.26 -12.52
CA ILE A 11 -34.46 2.20 -11.83
C ILE A 11 -34.06 2.66 -10.44
N LYS A 12 -33.54 3.88 -10.32
CA LYS A 12 -32.98 4.36 -9.06
C LYS A 12 -33.01 5.88 -8.96
N GLN A 13 -33.17 6.36 -7.73
CA GLN A 13 -33.02 7.75 -7.37
C GLN A 13 -31.84 7.90 -6.41
N HIS A 14 -30.96 8.87 -6.67
CA HIS A 14 -29.89 9.26 -5.78
C HIS A 14 -30.09 10.69 -5.30
N PHE A 15 -29.88 10.91 -4.01
CA PHE A 15 -29.76 12.26 -3.49
C PHE A 15 -28.39 12.83 -3.90
N ILE A 16 -28.40 14.05 -4.44
CA ILE A 16 -27.17 14.73 -4.79
C ILE A 16 -26.53 15.20 -3.48
N THR A 17 -25.41 14.57 -3.14
CA THR A 17 -24.57 14.98 -2.02
C THR A 17 -23.38 15.80 -2.52
N SER A 18 -22.75 16.57 -1.65
CA SER A 18 -21.58 17.39 -1.98
C SER A 18 -20.35 16.57 -2.42
N ASN A 19 -20.39 15.26 -2.26
CA ASN A 19 -19.33 14.35 -2.69
C ASN A 19 -19.53 13.96 -4.15
N TYR A 20 -18.52 14.21 -4.99
CA TYR A 20 -18.53 13.93 -6.43
C TYR A 20 -18.63 12.43 -6.79
N ARG A 21 -18.43 11.53 -5.86
CA ARG A 21 -18.54 10.09 -6.08
C ARG A 21 -19.34 9.46 -4.95
N HIS A 22 -20.47 8.92 -5.31
CA HIS A 22 -21.27 8.09 -4.41
C HIS A 22 -21.43 6.72 -5.07
N THR A 23 -20.89 5.68 -4.43
CA THR A 23 -21.06 4.30 -4.86
C THR A 23 -21.95 3.60 -3.85
N ASP A 24 -23.08 3.11 -4.31
CA ASP A 24 -23.98 2.31 -3.49
C ASP A 24 -23.64 0.83 -3.68
N PHE A 25 -23.33 0.17 -2.59
CA PHE A 25 -23.01 -1.27 -2.56
C PHE A 25 -24.17 -2.14 -3.11
N ASN A 26 -25.41 -1.70 -2.88
CA ASN A 26 -26.59 -2.41 -3.33
C ASN A 26 -26.78 -2.41 -4.88
N ASP A 27 -26.06 -1.54 -5.59
CA ASP A 27 -26.09 -1.50 -7.07
C ASP A 27 -25.31 -2.64 -7.73
N PHE A 28 -24.46 -3.32 -6.99
CA PHE A 28 -23.72 -4.46 -7.52
C PHE A 28 -24.59 -5.72 -7.55
N PRO A 29 -24.38 -6.61 -8.54
CA PRO A 29 -25.01 -7.92 -8.55
C PRO A 29 -24.75 -8.69 -7.24
N LYS A 30 -25.71 -9.49 -6.80
CA LYS A 30 -25.62 -10.21 -5.50
C LYS A 30 -24.38 -11.09 -5.34
N ASN A 31 -23.93 -11.72 -6.43
CA ASN A 31 -22.70 -12.51 -6.44
C ASN A 31 -21.45 -11.66 -6.20
N VAL A 32 -21.42 -10.42 -6.72
CA VAL A 32 -20.33 -9.46 -6.49
C VAL A 32 -20.40 -8.93 -5.07
N GLN A 33 -21.60 -8.62 -4.56
CA GLN A 33 -21.77 -8.20 -3.16
C GLN A 33 -21.26 -9.26 -2.18
N ALA A 34 -21.61 -10.51 -2.39
CA ALA A 34 -21.17 -11.63 -1.56
C ALA A 34 -19.64 -11.84 -1.63
N ALA A 35 -19.05 -11.70 -2.82
CA ALA A 35 -17.60 -11.78 -2.99
C ALA A 35 -16.85 -10.61 -2.31
N LEU A 36 -17.43 -9.41 -2.37
CA LEU A 36 -16.87 -8.22 -1.74
C LEU A 36 -16.98 -8.27 -0.20
N ASP A 37 -18.10 -8.75 0.34
CA ASP A 37 -18.30 -8.81 1.78
C ASP A 37 -17.50 -9.92 2.47
N ASN A 38 -17.50 -11.12 1.89
CA ASN A 38 -16.99 -12.33 2.56
C ASN A 38 -15.73 -12.92 1.92
N GLY A 39 -15.49 -12.66 0.65
CA GLY A 39 -14.43 -13.32 -0.11
C GLY A 39 -13.17 -12.49 -0.31
N MET A 40 -13.29 -11.31 -0.90
CA MET A 40 -12.13 -10.48 -1.28
C MET A 40 -11.36 -9.91 -0.09
N PRO A 41 -11.98 -9.36 0.95
CA PRO A 41 -11.24 -8.89 2.13
C PRO A 41 -10.45 -10.00 2.80
N LEU A 42 -11.02 -11.20 2.88
CA LEU A 42 -10.36 -12.36 3.48
C LEU A 42 -9.17 -12.83 2.63
N ILE A 43 -9.31 -12.84 1.31
CA ILE A 43 -8.22 -13.17 0.38
C ILE A 43 -7.06 -12.18 0.51
N LEU A 44 -7.37 -10.88 0.60
CA LEU A 44 -6.36 -9.84 0.76
C LEU A 44 -5.62 -9.99 2.12
N GLN A 45 -6.34 -10.30 3.18
CA GLN A 45 -5.75 -10.58 4.49
C GLN A 45 -4.81 -11.78 4.46
N ARG A 46 -5.23 -12.89 3.84
CA ARG A 46 -4.39 -14.09 3.70
C ARG A 46 -3.13 -13.83 2.89
N ARG A 47 -3.21 -13.04 1.82
CA ARG A 47 -2.03 -12.64 1.05
C ARG A 47 -1.08 -11.77 1.88
N ALA A 48 -1.63 -10.89 2.69
CA ALA A 48 -0.83 -10.08 3.61
C ALA A 48 -0.12 -10.92 4.68
N GLU A 49 -0.77 -11.96 5.20
CA GLU A 49 -0.19 -12.91 6.15
C GLU A 49 1.01 -13.67 5.59
N GLN A 50 0.99 -13.99 4.29
CA GLN A 50 2.14 -14.60 3.60
C GLN A 50 3.35 -13.67 3.51
N THR A 51 3.14 -12.37 3.53
CA THR A 51 4.22 -11.38 3.50
C THR A 51 4.84 -11.19 4.89
N GLY A 52 4.01 -11.09 5.92
CA GLY A 52 4.48 -10.94 7.29
C GLY A 52 3.38 -10.51 8.26
N HIS A 53 3.71 -10.57 9.56
CA HIS A 53 2.75 -10.30 10.64
C HIS A 53 2.34 -8.82 10.72
N TYR A 54 3.28 -7.90 10.68
CA TYR A 54 3.01 -6.46 10.77
C TYR A 54 2.24 -5.96 9.54
N PHE A 55 2.60 -6.45 8.37
CA PHE A 55 1.89 -6.11 7.14
C PHE A 55 0.46 -6.66 7.14
N ALA A 56 0.25 -7.88 7.63
CA ALA A 56 -1.09 -8.45 7.81
C ALA A 56 -1.94 -7.59 8.75
N HIS A 57 -1.36 -7.16 9.87
CA HIS A 57 -2.05 -6.28 10.82
C HIS A 57 -2.40 -4.91 10.19
N LEU A 58 -1.48 -4.36 9.41
CA LEU A 58 -1.71 -3.12 8.66
C LEU A 58 -2.88 -3.25 7.69
N ILE A 59 -2.93 -4.32 6.89
CA ILE A 59 -4.02 -4.57 5.94
C ILE A 59 -5.36 -4.76 6.67
N ARG A 60 -5.39 -5.47 7.79
CA ARG A 60 -6.59 -5.58 8.63
C ARG A 60 -7.08 -4.21 9.09
N ASN A 61 -6.19 -3.36 9.56
CA ASN A 61 -6.54 -2.01 10.01
C ASN A 61 -7.06 -1.13 8.87
N VAL A 62 -6.51 -1.26 7.67
CA VAL A 62 -6.98 -0.54 6.47
C VAL A 62 -8.39 -0.98 6.08
N LEU A 63 -8.69 -2.28 6.16
CA LEU A 63 -9.99 -2.85 5.77
C LEU A 63 -11.06 -2.69 6.86
N LYS A 64 -10.68 -2.55 8.12
CA LYS A 64 -11.57 -2.58 9.28
C LYS A 64 -12.71 -1.54 9.27
N PRO A 65 -12.49 -0.24 8.91
CA PRO A 65 -13.57 0.76 8.95
C PRO A 65 -14.63 0.50 7.87
N HIS A 66 -14.22 0.34 6.62
CA HIS A 66 -15.06 0.09 5.46
C HIS A 66 -14.30 -0.76 4.44
N ALA A 67 -14.45 -2.06 4.51
CA ALA A 67 -13.71 -3.00 3.68
C ALA A 67 -13.88 -2.72 2.18
N PHE A 68 -15.10 -2.43 1.74
CA PHE A 68 -15.40 -2.11 0.34
C PHE A 68 -14.70 -0.84 -0.14
N MET A 69 -14.79 0.25 0.63
CA MET A 69 -14.20 1.54 0.27
C MET A 69 -12.67 1.49 0.28
N ASN A 70 -12.08 0.71 1.16
CA ASN A 70 -10.65 0.61 1.35
C ASN A 70 -9.99 -0.56 0.59
N MET A 71 -10.77 -1.32 -0.17
CA MET A 71 -10.27 -2.49 -0.90
C MET A 71 -9.19 -2.12 -1.92
N ARG A 72 -9.39 -1.05 -2.68
CA ARG A 72 -8.38 -0.56 -3.65
C ARG A 72 -7.09 -0.13 -2.96
N LYS A 73 -7.20 0.47 -1.77
CA LYS A 73 -6.05 0.85 -0.95
C LYS A 73 -5.27 -0.39 -0.51
N ALA A 74 -5.96 -1.41 -0.02
CA ALA A 74 -5.35 -2.68 0.36
C ALA A 74 -4.71 -3.41 -0.82
N GLN A 75 -5.36 -3.44 -1.98
CA GLN A 75 -4.81 -3.99 -3.21
C GLN A 75 -3.56 -3.24 -3.68
N GLY A 76 -3.57 -1.91 -3.60
CA GLY A 76 -2.40 -1.07 -3.91
C GLY A 76 -1.21 -1.37 -3.00
N LEU A 77 -1.45 -1.52 -1.70
CA LEU A 77 -0.42 -1.92 -0.74
C LEU A 77 0.12 -3.34 -1.03
N LEU A 78 -0.76 -4.29 -1.33
CA LEU A 78 -0.36 -5.66 -1.69
C LEU A 78 0.43 -5.73 -3.00
N SER A 79 0.16 -4.86 -3.96
CA SER A 79 0.94 -4.81 -5.21
C SER A 79 2.41 -4.47 -4.98
N LEU A 80 2.73 -3.75 -3.91
CA LEU A 80 4.10 -3.43 -3.52
C LEU A 80 4.88 -4.66 -3.05
N THR A 81 4.21 -5.72 -2.57
CA THR A 81 4.86 -6.96 -2.14
C THR A 81 5.56 -7.69 -3.29
N GLN A 82 5.15 -7.43 -4.53
CA GLN A 82 5.79 -7.99 -5.72
C GLN A 82 7.07 -7.24 -6.12
N LYS A 83 7.21 -5.99 -5.71
CA LYS A 83 8.33 -5.11 -6.08
C LYS A 83 9.41 -5.01 -5.01
N TYR A 84 9.06 -5.18 -3.76
CA TYR A 84 9.93 -5.01 -2.60
C TYR A 84 10.03 -6.30 -1.79
N GLN A 85 11.13 -6.48 -1.11
CA GLN A 85 11.35 -7.66 -0.24
C GLN A 85 10.44 -7.62 0.99
N SER A 86 10.00 -8.78 1.44
CA SER A 86 9.11 -8.92 2.60
C SER A 86 9.68 -8.29 3.87
N SER A 87 10.99 -8.36 4.09
CA SER A 87 11.67 -7.75 5.23
C SER A 87 11.54 -6.22 5.26
N LEU A 88 11.64 -5.57 4.10
CA LEU A 88 11.45 -4.13 3.97
C LEU A 88 10.00 -3.72 4.23
N ILE A 89 9.07 -4.48 3.68
CA ILE A 89 7.63 -4.27 3.87
C ILE A 89 7.24 -4.42 5.34
N GLU A 90 7.78 -5.43 6.03
CA GLU A 90 7.57 -5.63 7.47
C GLU A 90 8.10 -4.47 8.32
N LYS A 91 9.30 -3.97 8.03
CA LYS A 91 9.87 -2.81 8.71
C LYS A 91 9.02 -1.56 8.51
N ALA A 92 8.60 -1.29 7.28
CA ALA A 92 7.75 -0.15 6.96
C ALA A 92 6.37 -0.27 7.64
N ALA A 93 5.75 -1.44 7.60
CA ALA A 93 4.47 -1.72 8.24
C ALA A 93 4.56 -1.53 9.76
N ARG A 94 5.61 -2.02 10.40
CA ARG A 94 5.88 -1.82 11.81
C ARG A 94 5.97 -0.33 12.17
N THR A 95 6.75 0.43 11.41
CA THR A 95 6.91 1.87 11.62
C THR A 95 5.58 2.62 11.51
N VAL A 96 4.76 2.27 10.52
CA VAL A 96 3.44 2.86 10.35
C VAL A 96 2.52 2.54 11.53
N LEU A 97 2.51 1.30 12.00
CA LEU A 97 1.68 0.87 13.12
C LEU A 97 2.11 1.52 14.44
N GLU A 98 3.41 1.59 14.72
CA GLU A 98 3.96 2.18 15.93
C GLU A 98 3.68 3.69 16.03
N ASN A 99 3.72 4.39 14.92
CA ASN A 99 3.54 5.84 14.85
C ASN A 99 2.11 6.27 14.45
N ASN A 100 1.19 5.34 14.26
CA ASN A 100 -0.18 5.61 13.79
C ASN A 100 -0.23 6.54 12.56
N LEU A 101 0.66 6.32 11.60
CA LEU A 101 0.75 7.13 10.41
C LEU A 101 -0.40 6.83 9.43
N PRO A 102 -0.85 7.83 8.65
CA PRO A 102 -1.81 7.59 7.60
C PRO A 102 -1.23 6.67 6.53
N VAL A 103 -2.02 5.69 6.10
CA VAL A 103 -1.59 4.67 5.15
C VAL A 103 -2.24 4.91 3.79
N THR A 104 -1.42 5.24 2.81
CA THR A 104 -1.77 5.23 1.39
C THR A 104 -0.70 4.45 0.62
N PRO A 105 -1.03 3.82 -0.52
CA PRO A 105 -0.02 3.12 -1.32
C PRO A 105 1.17 4.00 -1.70
N LYS A 106 0.91 5.27 -2.01
CA LYS A 106 1.95 6.25 -2.37
C LYS A 106 2.88 6.57 -1.19
N LEU A 107 2.33 6.85 -0.02
CA LEU A 107 3.12 7.14 1.19
C LEU A 107 3.93 5.92 1.64
N PHE A 108 3.32 4.74 1.57
CA PHE A 108 3.98 3.49 1.92
C PHE A 108 5.14 3.18 0.96
N LYS A 109 4.95 3.39 -0.34
CA LYS A 109 6.00 3.27 -1.34
C LYS A 109 7.18 4.21 -1.06
N ASN A 110 6.90 5.48 -0.78
CA ASN A 110 7.93 6.46 -0.44
C ASN A 110 8.72 6.04 0.80
N MET A 111 8.05 5.47 1.80
CA MET A 111 8.70 4.95 3.00
C MET A 111 9.60 3.75 2.68
N LEU A 112 9.16 2.83 1.85
CA LEU A 112 9.97 1.69 1.39
C LEU A 112 11.23 2.15 0.67
N GLU A 113 11.12 3.13 -0.22
CA GLU A 113 12.25 3.71 -0.94
C GLU A 113 13.27 4.36 0.01
N LYS A 114 12.79 5.10 1.01
CA LYS A 114 13.67 5.68 2.04
C LYS A 114 14.42 4.63 2.85
N ILE A 115 13.74 3.59 3.30
CA ILE A 115 14.37 2.49 4.05
C ILE A 115 15.40 1.75 3.18
N GLN A 116 15.08 1.53 1.91
CA GLN A 116 16.00 0.90 0.98
C GLN A 116 17.27 1.74 0.76
N GLN A 117 17.14 3.05 0.58
CA GLN A 117 18.26 3.98 0.45
C GLN A 117 19.13 4.01 1.71
N GLN A 118 18.54 4.02 2.89
CA GLN A 118 19.27 3.96 4.16
C GLN A 118 20.07 2.66 4.31
N ASN A 119 19.50 1.53 3.91
CA ASN A 119 20.20 0.24 3.93
C ASN A 119 21.38 0.23 2.97
N LEU A 120 21.26 0.83 1.78
CA LEU A 120 22.34 0.95 0.81
C LEU A 120 23.46 1.84 1.33
N GLN A 121 23.13 2.97 1.98
CA GLN A 121 24.11 3.88 2.57
C GLN A 121 24.89 3.23 3.73
N ASN A 122 24.20 2.45 4.56
CA ASN A 122 24.84 1.75 5.68
C ASN A 122 25.80 0.62 5.22
N ASN A 123 25.62 0.10 4.03
CA ASN A 123 26.50 -0.90 3.44
C ASN A 123 27.69 -0.31 2.66
N GLN A 124 27.73 1.00 2.44
CA GLN A 124 28.79 1.66 1.68
C GLN A 124 30.00 2.19 2.47
N PRO A 125 29.98 2.38 3.82
CA PRO A 125 31.08 3.07 4.51
C PRO A 125 32.44 2.36 4.39
N ALA A 126 32.48 1.06 4.23
CA ALA A 126 33.70 0.30 4.05
C ALA A 126 34.34 0.49 2.67
N LEU A 127 33.52 0.63 1.63
CA LEU A 127 33.98 0.83 0.25
C LEU A 127 34.47 2.26 -0.01
N SER A 128 33.84 3.27 0.59
CA SER A 128 34.25 4.65 0.43
C SER A 128 35.57 4.99 1.12
N GLN A 129 35.84 4.38 2.27
CA GLN A 129 37.14 4.54 2.95
C GLN A 129 38.28 3.86 2.16
N HIS A 130 38.02 2.72 1.56
CA HIS A 130 39.01 2.05 0.74
C HIS A 130 39.31 2.81 -0.57
N SER A 131 38.31 3.39 -1.19
CA SER A 131 38.51 4.21 -2.40
C SER A 131 39.22 5.53 -2.12
N LEU A 132 39.00 6.15 -0.96
CA LEU A 132 39.72 7.36 -0.53
C LEU A 132 41.20 7.07 -0.21
N GLN A 133 41.52 5.94 0.40
CA GLN A 133 42.90 5.51 0.61
C GLN A 133 43.62 5.22 -0.71
N PHE A 134 42.93 4.65 -1.68
CA PHE A 134 43.47 4.38 -3.00
C PHE A 134 43.76 5.66 -3.79
N VAL A 135 42.90 6.64 -3.71
CA VAL A 135 43.11 7.97 -4.36
C VAL A 135 44.29 8.71 -3.72
N ARG A 136 44.47 8.65 -2.39
CA ARG A 136 45.61 9.24 -1.71
C ARG A 136 46.94 8.60 -2.13
N GLN A 137 46.98 7.29 -2.31
CA GLN A 137 48.18 6.60 -2.81
C GLN A 137 48.50 6.95 -4.26
N ALA A 138 47.48 7.17 -5.11
CA ALA A 138 47.66 7.59 -6.50
C ALA A 138 48.25 9.03 -6.57
N ASP A 139 47.79 9.94 -5.75
CA ASP A 139 48.36 11.31 -5.65
C ASP A 139 49.81 11.31 -5.15
N TYR A 140 50.21 10.34 -4.35
CA TYR A 140 51.57 10.20 -3.87
C TYR A 140 52.53 9.77 -4.95
N PHE A 141 52.10 9.05 -5.97
CA PHE A 141 52.91 8.58 -7.08
C PHE A 141 53.07 9.57 -8.25
N ILE A 142 52.30 10.65 -8.28
CA ILE A 142 52.33 11.66 -9.33
C ILE A 142 53.40 12.75 -9.04
N HIS A 143 53.96 12.74 -7.87
CA HIS A 143 55.09 13.61 -7.47
C HIS A 143 56.42 12.86 -7.60
#